data_a68baf5a97edcebd4284d0e46d2dada4
#
_entry.id   a68baf5a97edcebd4284d0e46d2dada4
#
_cell.length_a   1.000
_cell.length_b   1.000
_cell.length_c   1.000
_cell.angle_alpha   90.00
_cell.angle_beta   90.00
_cell.angle_gamma   90.00
#
_symmetry.space_group_name_H-M   'P 1'
#
loop_
_entity.id
_entity.type
_entity.pdbx_description
1 polymer ?
#
loop_
_entity_poly.entity_id
_entity_poly.type
_entity_poly.pdbx_seq_one_letter_code
_entity_poly.pdbx_strand_id
1 'polypeptide(L)'
;MRKPTCIISLMLALLLLLCSCGGTESTAVETPDTQTKEQSVEETDTVEDTAFESAQTSQMEQLNSTLVPHADEDAYRTTYEVFVYSFYDSDGDGIGDLGGLTEKLDYINDGDPTTGDDLGCTMIWLMPIFPSPTYHKYDATDYQDIDPQYGTLEDFDNLLTQCHARGIRVILDLAVNHTSSDHPWFLEAADYLRQLPEGAEPSVEECPYVGYYNFIHEAANGYAQLPGSDWYYEARFWEGMPDLNLDNEAVRNEIAEITGFWLNRGVDGFRLDAVTSYYTESRLDSIAFLGWLTDTVKSQNPEAYLVAEAWADQGTYASYYESGIDSMFDFAFADGDGTIARVVKGTTNAIAFGEALEEEEALYASYNPDFVNAPFYTNHDMARSTGYYAWDDGSHTKLAGGLNLLMTGNAFVYYGEELGMKGSGRDENKRAPMYWSEDENALGMCTGPQDMEDFEMKFPSYETQSTDPYSVYNYYRNAIRIRNSFPVIARANTHVLEALSGKEICAFTRAADDSDLEPILILINTSEESVTVTLNGEASEYTELSAVLTVSAEEVVLDGSQLTLPSFGIAVLTPSK
;
A
#
# COMPACT_ATOMS: atom_id res chain seq x y z
N MET A 1 17.08 -43.97 -21.59
CA MET A 1 16.54 -45.16 -20.89
C MET A 1 15.84 -44.69 -19.61
N ARG A 2 14.59 -45.12 -19.47
CA ARG A 2 13.69 -44.99 -18.30
C ARG A 2 13.11 -43.59 -18.01
N LYS A 3 11.89 -43.39 -18.46
CA LYS A 3 10.87 -42.44 -17.96
C LYS A 3 10.30 -42.97 -16.63
N PRO A 4 9.83 -42.11 -15.72
CA PRO A 4 8.79 -42.51 -14.80
C PRO A 4 7.44 -41.89 -15.15
N THR A 5 6.45 -42.68 -14.89
CA THR A 5 5.03 -42.70 -15.20
C THR A 5 4.24 -41.75 -14.32
N CYS A 6 3.30 -41.07 -14.94
CA CYS A 6 2.18 -40.34 -14.31
C CYS A 6 1.22 -41.31 -13.61
N ILE A 7 0.79 -41.00 -12.38
CA ILE A 7 -0.37 -41.64 -11.72
C ILE A 7 -1.44 -40.58 -11.51
N ILE A 8 -2.51 -40.76 -12.28
CA ILE A 8 -3.79 -40.07 -12.14
C ILE A 8 -4.61 -40.82 -11.09
N SER A 9 -5.04 -40.14 -10.04
CA SER A 9 -6.07 -40.67 -9.12
C SER A 9 -7.37 -39.92 -9.33
N LEU A 10 -8.33 -40.67 -9.89
CA LEU A 10 -9.72 -40.36 -10.05
C LEU A 10 -10.44 -40.75 -8.74
N MET A 11 -11.19 -39.83 -8.10
CA MET A 11 -12.20 -40.22 -7.10
C MET A 11 -13.59 -39.78 -7.50
N LEU A 12 -14.44 -40.75 -7.44
CA LEU A 12 -15.81 -40.88 -7.88
C LEU A 12 -16.78 -40.18 -6.92
N ALA A 13 -17.77 -39.53 -7.50
CA ALA A 13 -18.95 -39.02 -6.82
C ALA A 13 -19.89 -40.16 -6.41
N LEU A 14 -20.56 -40.04 -5.27
CA LEU A 14 -21.72 -40.87 -4.92
C LEU A 14 -22.86 -39.98 -4.44
N LEU A 15 -23.89 -39.88 -5.30
CA LEU A 15 -25.24 -39.38 -4.97
C LEU A 15 -25.98 -40.38 -4.09
N LEU A 16 -26.72 -39.88 -3.12
CA LEU A 16 -27.92 -40.59 -2.62
C LEU A 16 -29.06 -39.59 -2.36
N LEU A 17 -30.05 -39.70 -3.23
CA LEU A 17 -31.42 -39.21 -3.06
C LEU A 17 -32.18 -40.07 -2.04
N LEU A 18 -32.99 -39.45 -1.20
CA LEU A 18 -34.24 -40.05 -0.72
C LEU A 18 -35.30 -38.96 -0.50
N CYS A 19 -36.38 -39.11 -1.28
CA CYS A 19 -37.67 -38.45 -1.14
C CYS A 19 -38.46 -38.97 0.06
N SER A 20 -39.28 -38.15 0.69
CA SER A 20 -40.64 -38.56 1.07
C SER A 20 -41.57 -37.37 1.28
N CYS A 21 -42.77 -37.54 0.73
CA CYS A 21 -43.89 -36.62 0.63
C CYS A 21 -44.80 -36.55 1.87
N GLY A 22 -45.62 -35.48 1.87
CA GLY A 22 -47.00 -35.46 2.39
C GLY A 22 -47.19 -34.54 3.57
N GLY A 23 -48.10 -33.67 3.61
CA GLY A 23 -49.38 -33.41 3.07
C GLY A 23 -50.02 -32.20 3.79
N THR A 24 -50.86 -31.55 3.07
CA THR A 24 -51.73 -30.40 3.35
C THR A 24 -52.59 -30.49 4.60
N GLU A 25 -52.86 -29.33 5.25
CA GLU A 25 -54.24 -28.80 5.34
C GLU A 25 -54.30 -27.43 6.06
N SER A 26 -55.13 -26.60 5.50
CA SER A 26 -55.58 -25.27 5.85
C SER A 26 -56.64 -25.30 6.93
N THR A 27 -56.69 -24.33 7.82
CA THR A 27 -57.96 -23.65 8.16
C THR A 27 -57.75 -22.33 8.87
N ALA A 28 -58.67 -21.43 8.61
CA ALA A 28 -58.72 -20.02 8.85
C ALA A 28 -59.36 -19.62 10.19
N VAL A 29 -59.08 -18.34 10.56
CA VAL A 29 -59.99 -17.34 11.19
C VAL A 29 -60.48 -17.59 12.62
N GLU A 30 -60.16 -16.68 13.52
CA GLU A 30 -61.11 -15.83 14.24
C GLU A 30 -60.40 -14.88 15.21
N THR A 31 -60.65 -13.58 15.05
CA THR A 31 -60.56 -12.57 16.10
C THR A 31 -61.85 -12.57 16.92
N PRO A 32 -61.81 -12.24 18.21
CA PRO A 32 -62.58 -11.06 18.64
C PRO A 32 -61.93 -10.19 19.73
N ASP A 33 -62.05 -8.91 19.48
CA ASP A 33 -62.63 -7.82 20.26
C ASP A 33 -62.39 -7.66 21.78
N THR A 34 -61.83 -6.52 22.11
CA THR A 34 -62.14 -5.53 23.15
C THR A 34 -62.46 -5.98 24.58
N GLN A 35 -61.66 -5.52 25.52
CA GLN A 35 -62.19 -4.69 26.66
C GLN A 35 -61.06 -3.97 27.46
N THR A 36 -61.24 -2.68 27.54
CA THR A 36 -60.64 -1.67 28.42
C THR A 36 -60.78 -2.01 29.90
N LYS A 37 -59.69 -1.87 30.65
CA LYS A 37 -59.78 -1.45 32.07
C LYS A 37 -58.60 -0.55 32.42
N GLU A 38 -58.90 0.71 32.66
CA GLU A 38 -58.08 1.65 33.41
C GLU A 38 -57.86 1.14 34.85
N GLN A 39 -56.61 1.17 35.30
CA GLN A 39 -56.29 1.29 36.71
C GLN A 39 -55.04 2.17 36.82
N SER A 40 -55.26 3.33 37.43
CA SER A 40 -54.27 4.26 37.95
C SER A 40 -53.39 3.58 39.02
N VAL A 41 -52.05 3.71 38.86
CA VAL A 41 -51.14 3.62 40.00
C VAL A 41 -50.02 4.63 39.82
N GLU A 42 -49.75 5.30 40.91
CA GLU A 42 -48.85 6.40 41.22
C GLU A 42 -47.48 6.36 40.57
N GLU A 43 -47.07 7.53 40.10
CA GLU A 43 -45.70 7.93 39.86
C GLU A 43 -44.85 7.81 41.14
N THR A 44 -43.82 7.01 41.08
CA THR A 44 -42.62 7.24 41.86
C THR A 44 -41.47 7.44 40.87
N ASP A 45 -41.14 8.70 40.68
CA ASP A 45 -39.89 9.13 40.06
C ASP A 45 -38.69 8.58 40.83
N THR A 46 -38.06 7.57 40.29
CA THR A 46 -36.63 7.32 40.53
C THR A 46 -35.93 7.61 39.21
N VAL A 47 -35.43 8.81 39.08
CA VAL A 47 -34.43 9.17 38.11
C VAL A 47 -33.19 8.35 38.47
N GLU A 48 -32.99 7.22 37.80
CA GLU A 48 -31.66 6.62 37.70
C GLU A 48 -30.82 7.56 36.85
N ASP A 49 -29.98 8.32 37.54
CA ASP A 49 -28.87 9.07 37.00
C ASP A 49 -27.90 8.03 36.38
N THR A 50 -28.15 7.66 35.12
CA THR A 50 -27.15 6.97 34.33
C THR A 50 -26.07 8.00 34.07
N ALA A 51 -25.09 8.06 34.97
CA ALA A 51 -23.82 8.68 34.70
C ALA A 51 -23.30 8.07 33.39
N PHE A 52 -23.24 8.88 32.37
CA PHE A 52 -22.36 8.61 31.22
C PHE A 52 -20.97 8.38 31.81
N GLU A 53 -20.54 7.13 31.92
CA GLU A 53 -19.12 6.85 32.07
C GLU A 53 -18.45 7.51 30.89
N SER A 54 -17.72 8.57 31.15
CA SER A 54 -16.81 9.16 30.17
C SER A 54 -15.89 8.03 29.74
N ALA A 55 -15.94 7.62 28.49
CA ALA A 55 -15.05 6.60 27.93
C ALA A 55 -13.63 7.01 28.34
N GLN A 56 -12.96 6.15 29.10
CA GLN A 56 -11.62 6.43 29.59
C GLN A 56 -10.70 6.40 28.38
N THR A 57 -10.07 7.53 28.07
CA THR A 57 -9.12 7.65 26.95
C THR A 57 -8.03 6.60 27.11
N SER A 58 -7.72 5.84 26.06
CA SER A 58 -6.69 4.79 26.11
C SER A 58 -5.31 5.37 26.42
N GLN A 59 -4.41 4.58 27.01
CA GLN A 59 -3.01 5.00 27.22
C GLN A 59 -2.36 5.41 25.90
N MET A 60 -2.61 4.66 24.83
CA MET A 60 -2.12 4.96 23.50
C MET A 60 -2.53 6.37 23.06
N GLU A 61 -3.80 6.71 23.19
CA GLU A 61 -4.29 8.04 22.84
C GLU A 61 -3.73 9.13 23.78
N GLN A 62 -3.65 8.86 25.07
CA GLN A 62 -3.13 9.83 26.05
C GLN A 62 -1.68 10.21 25.80
N LEU A 63 -0.82 9.25 25.50
CA LEU A 63 0.60 9.50 25.23
C LEU A 63 0.80 10.08 23.81
N ASN A 64 0.24 9.41 22.81
CA ASN A 64 0.55 9.72 21.41
C ASN A 64 -0.09 11.05 20.96
N SER A 65 -1.25 11.46 21.54
CA SER A 65 -1.84 12.78 21.24
C SER A 65 -0.97 13.97 21.67
N THR A 66 0.01 13.75 22.56
CA THR A 66 0.98 14.79 22.95
C THR A 66 2.12 14.95 21.98
N LEU A 67 2.30 14.00 21.07
CA LEU A 67 3.33 14.04 20.05
C LEU A 67 2.96 15.06 18.96
N VAL A 68 3.98 15.74 18.45
CA VAL A 68 3.81 16.72 17.36
C VAL A 68 4.55 16.20 16.13
N PRO A 69 3.81 15.76 15.10
CA PRO A 69 4.40 15.35 13.83
C PRO A 69 5.24 16.47 13.21
N HIS A 70 6.36 16.10 12.63
CA HIS A 70 7.21 17.00 11.88
C HIS A 70 6.72 17.08 10.43
N ALA A 71 6.66 18.27 9.89
CA ALA A 71 6.42 18.51 8.47
C ALA A 71 7.75 18.51 7.72
N ASP A 72 8.25 17.34 7.38
CA ASP A 72 9.50 17.23 6.62
C ASP A 72 9.26 17.50 5.14
N GLU A 73 10.16 18.25 4.49
CA GLU A 73 10.04 18.63 3.07
C GLU A 73 10.81 17.70 2.13
N ASP A 74 11.44 16.65 2.65
CA ASP A 74 12.30 15.74 1.90
C ASP A 74 11.62 14.39 1.54
N ALA A 75 12.42 13.37 1.18
CA ALA A 75 11.98 12.05 0.75
C ALA A 75 11.51 11.13 1.89
N TYR A 76 11.78 11.47 3.15
CA TYR A 76 11.43 10.65 4.32
C TYR A 76 10.00 10.91 4.78
N ARG A 77 9.04 10.35 4.09
CA ARG A 77 7.61 10.58 4.29
C ARG A 77 6.88 9.33 4.73
N THR A 78 5.59 9.47 4.93
CA THR A 78 4.64 8.36 5.01
C THR A 78 3.68 8.51 3.85
N THR A 79 3.69 7.54 2.96
CA THR A 79 2.95 7.57 1.69
C THR A 79 1.70 6.72 1.75
N TYR A 80 0.59 7.26 1.28
CA TYR A 80 -0.68 6.56 1.12
C TYR A 80 -0.90 6.22 -0.36
N GLU A 81 -0.94 4.92 -0.69
CA GLU A 81 -1.20 4.44 -2.04
C GLU A 81 -2.69 4.39 -2.30
N VAL A 82 -3.15 5.06 -3.35
CA VAL A 82 -4.57 5.20 -3.69
C VAL A 82 -4.87 4.64 -5.07
N PHE A 83 -5.82 3.70 -5.14
CA PHE A 83 -6.49 3.33 -6.37
C PHE A 83 -7.75 4.16 -6.53
N VAL A 84 -7.69 5.19 -7.36
CA VAL A 84 -8.75 6.21 -7.52
C VAL A 84 -10.09 5.57 -7.85
N TYR A 85 -10.11 4.58 -8.76
CA TYR A 85 -11.31 3.83 -9.19
C TYR A 85 -12.18 3.31 -8.04
N SER A 86 -11.57 2.93 -6.93
CA SER A 86 -12.23 2.27 -5.80
C SER A 86 -12.20 3.11 -4.51
N PHE A 87 -11.79 4.39 -4.56
CA PHE A 87 -11.57 5.15 -3.34
C PHE A 87 -12.81 5.90 -2.87
N TYR A 88 -13.32 6.86 -3.65
CA TYR A 88 -14.53 7.64 -3.32
C TYR A 88 -15.18 8.18 -4.60
N ASP A 89 -16.46 7.93 -4.77
CA ASP A 89 -17.29 8.35 -5.89
C ASP A 89 -18.00 9.66 -5.57
N SER A 90 -17.60 10.77 -6.21
CA SER A 90 -18.20 12.09 -5.95
C SER A 90 -19.38 12.41 -6.85
N ASP A 91 -19.51 11.78 -8.01
CA ASP A 91 -20.53 12.09 -9.03
C ASP A 91 -21.69 11.07 -9.11
N GLY A 92 -21.52 9.92 -8.45
CA GLY A 92 -22.57 8.90 -8.29
C GLY A 92 -22.65 7.90 -9.44
N ASP A 93 -21.58 7.72 -10.22
CA ASP A 93 -21.52 6.74 -11.31
C ASP A 93 -21.04 5.35 -10.87
N GLY A 94 -20.57 5.22 -9.64
CA GLY A 94 -20.08 4.00 -9.01
C GLY A 94 -18.56 3.81 -9.13
N ILE A 95 -17.85 4.75 -9.73
CA ILE A 95 -16.40 4.75 -9.92
C ILE A 95 -15.81 5.91 -9.10
N GLY A 96 -14.73 5.66 -8.39
CA GLY A 96 -14.02 6.73 -7.67
C GLY A 96 -13.33 7.69 -8.64
N ASP A 97 -13.25 8.94 -8.25
CA ASP A 97 -12.76 10.04 -9.08
C ASP A 97 -11.84 11.02 -8.31
N LEU A 98 -11.20 11.95 -9.03
CA LEU A 98 -10.30 12.95 -8.43
C LEU A 98 -11.04 13.97 -7.55
N GLY A 99 -12.32 14.23 -7.84
CA GLY A 99 -13.18 15.03 -6.99
C GLY A 99 -13.40 14.37 -5.64
N GLY A 100 -13.74 13.07 -5.68
CA GLY A 100 -13.93 12.25 -4.49
C GLY A 100 -12.66 12.12 -3.64
N LEU A 101 -11.52 11.91 -4.28
CA LEU A 101 -10.25 11.92 -3.57
C LEU A 101 -9.99 13.29 -2.91
N THR A 102 -10.30 14.39 -3.61
CA THR A 102 -10.16 15.74 -3.06
C THR A 102 -11.05 15.94 -1.84
N GLU A 103 -12.28 15.43 -1.84
CA GLU A 103 -13.20 15.48 -0.69
C GLU A 103 -12.71 14.69 0.52
N LYS A 104 -11.84 13.68 0.30
CA LYS A 104 -11.29 12.79 1.34
C LYS A 104 -9.88 13.15 1.80
N LEU A 105 -9.32 14.27 1.35
CA LEU A 105 -7.98 14.68 1.78
C LEU A 105 -7.87 14.86 3.30
N ASP A 106 -8.90 15.37 3.96
CA ASP A 106 -8.90 15.54 5.42
C ASP A 106 -8.91 14.20 6.18
N TYR A 107 -9.25 13.08 5.54
CA TYR A 107 -9.04 11.73 6.08
C TYR A 107 -7.57 11.33 6.02
N ILE A 108 -6.87 11.71 4.94
CA ILE A 108 -5.47 11.36 4.72
C ILE A 108 -4.56 12.28 5.54
N ASN A 109 -4.79 13.59 5.45
CA ASN A 109 -4.10 14.62 6.23
C ASN A 109 -4.87 15.95 6.11
N ASP A 110 -5.30 16.52 7.21
CA ASP A 110 -6.03 17.78 7.25
C ASP A 110 -5.14 19.03 7.18
N GLY A 111 -3.81 18.85 7.28
CA GLY A 111 -2.80 19.89 7.27
C GLY A 111 -2.55 20.55 8.62
N ASP A 112 -3.21 20.09 9.69
CA ASP A 112 -3.00 20.57 11.07
C ASP A 112 -2.44 19.44 11.95
N PRO A 113 -1.12 19.40 12.23
CA PRO A 113 -0.50 18.32 12.99
C PRO A 113 -0.99 18.22 14.45
N THR A 114 -1.84 19.17 14.90
CA THR A 114 -2.33 19.22 16.28
C THR A 114 -3.70 18.56 16.47
N THR A 115 -4.48 18.35 15.42
CA THR A 115 -5.81 17.73 15.50
C THR A 115 -5.71 16.24 15.80
N GLY A 116 -5.02 15.49 15.00
CA GLY A 116 -4.89 14.05 15.11
C GLY A 116 -6.16 13.28 14.70
N ASP A 117 -7.04 13.91 13.90
CA ASP A 117 -8.29 13.31 13.43
C ASP A 117 -8.12 12.62 12.06
N ASP A 118 -6.97 12.79 11.42
CA ASP A 118 -6.56 12.22 10.15
C ASP A 118 -5.55 11.06 10.32
N LEU A 119 -5.15 10.43 9.21
CA LEU A 119 -4.07 9.43 9.21
C LEU A 119 -2.69 10.06 9.42
N GLY A 120 -2.48 11.29 8.93
CA GLY A 120 -1.19 11.98 8.99
C GLY A 120 -0.22 11.59 7.88
N CYS A 121 -0.67 10.97 6.77
CA CYS A 121 0.18 10.68 5.63
C CYS A 121 0.60 11.97 4.92
N THR A 122 1.86 12.07 4.54
CA THR A 122 2.46 13.31 3.99
C THR A 122 2.77 13.20 2.49
N MET A 123 2.45 12.07 1.89
CA MET A 123 2.54 11.83 0.45
C MET A 123 1.39 10.93 0.00
N ILE A 124 0.91 11.12 -1.23
CA ILE A 124 -0.02 10.22 -1.91
C ILE A 124 0.68 9.66 -3.14
N TRP A 125 0.62 8.34 -3.31
CA TRP A 125 0.90 7.69 -4.57
C TRP A 125 -0.42 7.37 -5.27
N LEU A 126 -0.66 8.01 -6.41
CA LEU A 126 -1.77 7.68 -7.29
C LEU A 126 -1.38 6.53 -8.20
N MET A 127 -2.06 5.38 -8.08
CA MET A 127 -2.02 4.35 -9.11
C MET A 127 -2.43 4.96 -10.46
N PRO A 128 -2.20 4.30 -11.62
CA PRO A 128 -2.34 4.96 -12.92
C PRO A 128 -3.67 5.69 -13.11
N ILE A 129 -3.59 6.94 -13.57
CA ILE A 129 -4.74 7.84 -13.77
C ILE A 129 -4.96 8.25 -15.23
N PHE A 130 -4.13 7.71 -16.14
CA PHE A 130 -4.12 8.05 -17.55
C PHE A 130 -5.25 7.36 -18.32
N PRO A 131 -5.72 7.91 -19.46
CA PRO A 131 -6.66 7.26 -20.33
C PRO A 131 -6.23 5.84 -20.69
N SER A 132 -7.12 4.86 -20.47
CA SER A 132 -6.83 3.45 -20.65
C SER A 132 -8.12 2.65 -20.89
N PRO A 133 -8.09 1.59 -21.73
CA PRO A 133 -9.23 0.72 -21.93
C PRO A 133 -9.52 -0.23 -20.74
N THR A 134 -8.59 -0.39 -19.81
CA THR A 134 -8.74 -1.28 -18.65
C THR A 134 -9.03 -0.51 -17.36
N TYR A 135 -9.64 -1.20 -16.38
CA TYR A 135 -9.96 -0.59 -15.07
C TYR A 135 -8.70 -0.25 -14.25
N HIS A 136 -7.63 -1.02 -14.43
CA HIS A 136 -6.37 -0.84 -13.67
C HIS A 136 -5.47 0.26 -14.25
N LYS A 137 -5.71 0.65 -15.51
CA LYS A 137 -5.08 1.77 -16.21
C LYS A 137 -3.57 1.69 -16.45
N TYR A 138 -2.97 0.50 -16.30
CA TYR A 138 -1.54 0.31 -16.61
C TYR A 138 -1.23 0.31 -18.12
N ASP A 139 -2.22 0.09 -18.99
CA ASP A 139 -2.12 0.14 -20.44
C ASP A 139 -2.61 1.51 -20.97
N ALA A 140 -1.81 2.55 -20.76
CA ALA A 140 -2.14 3.91 -21.14
C ALA A 140 -2.27 4.10 -22.66
N THR A 141 -3.29 4.86 -23.08
CA THR A 141 -3.47 5.33 -24.48
C THR A 141 -3.00 6.77 -24.68
N ASP A 142 -2.82 7.52 -23.60
CA ASP A 142 -2.26 8.87 -23.56
C ASP A 142 -1.63 9.08 -22.18
N TYR A 143 -0.36 9.49 -22.12
CA TYR A 143 0.35 9.73 -20.86
C TYR A 143 0.26 11.17 -20.36
N GLN A 144 -0.41 12.06 -21.10
CA GLN A 144 -0.46 13.49 -20.79
C GLN A 144 -1.89 13.99 -20.56
N ASP A 145 -2.84 13.08 -20.31
CA ASP A 145 -4.23 13.41 -19.97
C ASP A 145 -4.72 12.57 -18.78
N ILE A 146 -5.88 12.92 -18.25
CA ILE A 146 -6.57 12.18 -17.20
C ILE A 146 -7.64 11.29 -17.84
N ASP A 147 -7.78 10.05 -17.33
CA ASP A 147 -8.88 9.18 -17.77
C ASP A 147 -10.24 9.85 -17.51
N PRO A 148 -11.14 9.92 -18.52
CA PRO A 148 -12.43 10.58 -18.39
C PRO A 148 -13.30 10.03 -17.25
N GLN A 149 -13.07 8.80 -16.77
CA GLN A 149 -13.75 8.25 -15.60
C GLN A 149 -13.29 8.88 -14.29
N TYR A 150 -12.09 9.48 -14.27
CA TYR A 150 -11.50 10.08 -13.07
C TYR A 150 -11.64 11.60 -13.03
N GLY A 151 -12.02 12.23 -14.15
CA GLY A 151 -12.18 13.66 -14.26
C GLY A 151 -11.35 14.28 -15.36
N THR A 152 -10.85 15.48 -15.11
CA THR A 152 -10.12 16.32 -16.07
C THR A 152 -8.76 16.76 -15.51
N LEU A 153 -7.92 17.33 -16.37
CA LEU A 153 -6.68 18.00 -15.94
C LEU A 153 -6.94 19.17 -14.96
N GLU A 154 -8.12 19.83 -15.03
CA GLU A 154 -8.49 20.89 -14.08
C GLU A 154 -8.81 20.30 -12.69
N ASP A 155 -9.47 19.15 -12.64
CA ASP A 155 -9.74 18.42 -11.38
C ASP A 155 -8.43 17.95 -10.75
N PHE A 156 -7.49 17.49 -11.56
CA PHE A 156 -6.15 17.10 -11.10
C PHE A 156 -5.35 18.30 -10.57
N ASP A 157 -5.36 19.43 -11.27
CA ASP A 157 -4.70 20.68 -10.81
C ASP A 157 -5.29 21.16 -9.48
N ASN A 158 -6.62 21.00 -9.30
CA ASN A 158 -7.27 21.28 -8.02
C ASN A 158 -6.82 20.31 -6.92
N LEU A 159 -6.79 19.02 -7.18
CA LEU A 159 -6.27 18.00 -6.25
C LEU A 159 -4.86 18.34 -5.78
N LEU A 160 -3.92 18.62 -6.71
CA LEU A 160 -2.55 19.01 -6.38
C LEU A 160 -2.52 20.26 -5.47
N THR A 161 -3.31 21.27 -5.82
CA THR A 161 -3.39 22.50 -5.02
C THR A 161 -3.85 22.22 -3.59
N GLN A 162 -4.87 21.36 -3.43
CA GLN A 162 -5.39 20.99 -2.10
C GLN A 162 -4.43 20.10 -1.32
N CYS A 163 -3.72 19.19 -1.99
CA CYS A 163 -2.69 18.37 -1.38
C CYS A 163 -1.54 19.24 -0.86
N HIS A 164 -0.98 20.10 -1.70
CA HIS A 164 0.15 20.96 -1.32
C HIS A 164 -0.23 21.95 -0.20
N ALA A 165 -1.48 22.45 -0.19
CA ALA A 165 -1.96 23.29 0.91
C ALA A 165 -1.99 22.60 2.27
N ARG A 166 -2.03 21.25 2.28
CA ARG A 166 -1.98 20.40 3.48
C ARG A 166 -0.59 19.81 3.76
N GLY A 167 0.43 20.16 2.97
CA GLY A 167 1.77 19.56 3.06
C GLY A 167 1.87 18.14 2.50
N ILE A 168 0.85 17.69 1.75
CA ILE A 168 0.85 16.39 1.08
C ILE A 168 1.53 16.54 -0.28
N ARG A 169 2.55 15.72 -0.57
CA ARG A 169 3.12 15.57 -1.91
C ARG A 169 2.37 14.50 -2.71
N VAL A 170 2.43 14.59 -4.04
CA VAL A 170 1.74 13.66 -4.93
C VAL A 170 2.72 13.09 -5.94
N ILE A 171 2.83 11.76 -5.97
CA ILE A 171 3.58 11.04 -7.00
C ILE A 171 2.63 10.23 -7.88
N LEU A 172 2.95 10.12 -9.17
CA LEU A 172 2.18 9.36 -10.15
C LEU A 172 2.84 8.02 -10.45
N ASP A 173 2.01 7.01 -10.67
CA ASP A 173 2.46 5.75 -11.25
C ASP A 173 2.81 5.95 -12.73
N LEU A 174 3.98 5.49 -13.14
CA LEU A 174 4.50 5.69 -14.49
C LEU A 174 5.03 4.37 -15.08
N ALA A 175 4.19 3.73 -15.90
CA ALA A 175 4.53 2.52 -16.62
C ALA A 175 5.13 2.88 -18.00
N VAL A 176 6.45 3.04 -18.08
CA VAL A 176 7.16 3.38 -19.32
C VAL A 176 7.73 2.16 -20.05
N ASN A 177 7.49 0.95 -19.56
CA ASN A 177 7.90 -0.28 -20.22
C ASN A 177 7.09 -0.55 -21.51
N HIS A 178 5.82 -0.20 -21.53
CA HIS A 178 4.85 -0.52 -22.58
C HIS A 178 3.81 0.58 -22.73
N THR A 179 3.01 0.50 -23.77
CA THR A 179 1.79 1.29 -23.95
C THR A 179 0.58 0.36 -24.07
N SER A 180 -0.64 0.92 -24.15
CA SER A 180 -1.79 0.15 -24.65
C SER A 180 -1.59 -0.22 -26.12
N SER A 181 -2.16 -1.36 -26.54
CA SER A 181 -2.30 -1.67 -27.97
C SER A 181 -3.25 -0.69 -28.70
N ASP A 182 -4.02 0.11 -27.94
CA ASP A 182 -4.88 1.18 -28.46
C ASP A 182 -4.17 2.56 -28.45
N HIS A 183 -2.90 2.62 -28.03
CA HIS A 183 -2.12 3.84 -28.07
C HIS A 183 -1.89 4.31 -29.53
N PRO A 184 -2.03 5.60 -29.87
CA PRO A 184 -1.85 6.11 -31.21
C PRO A 184 -0.53 5.70 -31.87
N TRP A 185 0.57 5.66 -31.13
CA TRP A 185 1.88 5.22 -31.65
C TRP A 185 1.82 3.76 -32.15
N PHE A 186 1.20 2.86 -31.36
CA PHE A 186 1.11 1.45 -31.74
C PHE A 186 0.14 1.25 -32.90
N LEU A 187 -1.01 1.94 -32.90
CA LEU A 187 -2.01 1.85 -33.97
C LEU A 187 -1.41 2.28 -35.33
N GLU A 188 -0.67 3.39 -35.36
CA GLU A 188 -0.03 3.86 -36.61
C GLU A 188 1.06 2.88 -37.08
N ALA A 189 1.90 2.37 -36.19
CA ALA A 189 2.90 1.35 -36.51
C ALA A 189 2.25 0.07 -37.06
N ALA A 190 1.21 -0.41 -36.39
CA ALA A 190 0.44 -1.60 -36.78
C ALA A 190 -0.21 -1.45 -38.16
N ASP A 191 -0.85 -0.31 -38.41
CA ASP A 191 -1.51 -0.04 -39.69
C ASP A 191 -0.50 0.10 -40.83
N TYR A 192 0.65 0.68 -40.58
CA TYR A 192 1.76 0.74 -41.58
C TYR A 192 2.27 -0.67 -41.89
N LEU A 193 2.53 -1.51 -40.88
CA LEU A 193 3.03 -2.87 -41.08
C LEU A 193 2.04 -3.78 -41.82
N ARG A 194 0.72 -3.61 -41.61
CA ARG A 194 -0.32 -4.34 -42.34
C ARG A 194 -0.37 -3.99 -43.82
N GLN A 195 0.09 -2.81 -44.19
CA GLN A 195 0.08 -2.32 -45.56
C GLN A 195 1.41 -2.57 -46.31
N LEU A 196 2.46 -3.01 -45.63
CA LEU A 196 3.73 -3.32 -46.26
C LEU A 196 3.58 -4.48 -47.24
N PRO A 197 4.21 -4.37 -48.46
CA PRO A 197 4.30 -5.49 -49.39
C PRO A 197 5.04 -6.68 -48.74
N GLU A 198 4.69 -7.89 -49.16
CA GLU A 198 5.36 -9.11 -48.70
C GLU A 198 6.89 -9.00 -48.93
N GLY A 199 7.66 -9.19 -47.86
CA GLY A 199 9.12 -9.13 -47.84
C GLY A 199 9.71 -7.73 -47.87
N ALA A 200 8.90 -6.69 -47.69
CA ALA A 200 9.41 -5.32 -47.49
C ALA A 200 9.74 -5.11 -46.00
N GLU A 201 10.86 -4.42 -45.77
CA GLU A 201 11.26 -4.02 -44.40
C GLU A 201 10.61 -2.67 -44.06
N PRO A 202 10.24 -2.45 -42.78
CA PRO A 202 9.64 -1.20 -42.34
C PRO A 202 10.66 -0.05 -42.37
N SER A 203 10.16 1.15 -42.68
CA SER A 203 10.96 2.37 -42.73
C SER A 203 10.51 3.37 -41.67
N VAL A 204 11.42 3.75 -40.78
CA VAL A 204 11.18 4.81 -39.79
C VAL A 204 11.03 6.20 -40.40
N GLU A 205 11.50 6.38 -41.66
CA GLU A 205 11.29 7.62 -42.41
C GLU A 205 9.84 7.74 -42.89
N GLU A 206 9.19 6.61 -43.18
CA GLU A 206 7.79 6.57 -43.64
C GLU A 206 6.80 6.52 -42.45
N CYS A 207 7.14 5.77 -41.40
CA CYS A 207 6.39 5.68 -40.17
C CYS A 207 7.36 5.62 -38.95
N PRO A 208 7.59 6.74 -38.28
CA PRO A 208 8.52 6.77 -37.12
C PRO A 208 8.18 5.77 -36.04
N TYR A 209 6.89 5.49 -35.81
CA TYR A 209 6.41 4.64 -34.74
C TYR A 209 6.76 3.17 -34.90
N VAL A 210 7.15 2.69 -36.09
CA VAL A 210 7.67 1.31 -36.22
C VAL A 210 9.00 1.12 -35.48
N GLY A 211 9.72 2.23 -35.18
CA GLY A 211 10.90 2.20 -34.34
C GLY A 211 10.62 2.29 -32.85
N TYR A 212 9.39 2.62 -32.43
CA TYR A 212 9.01 2.75 -31.02
C TYR A 212 8.78 1.40 -30.34
N TYR A 213 8.56 0.35 -31.11
CA TYR A 213 8.30 -1.02 -30.65
C TYR A 213 9.26 -2.01 -31.33
N ASN A 214 9.39 -3.20 -30.73
CA ASN A 214 10.20 -4.27 -31.28
C ASN A 214 9.33 -5.23 -32.11
N PHE A 215 9.48 -5.19 -33.46
CA PHE A 215 8.76 -6.05 -34.39
C PHE A 215 9.66 -7.11 -34.99
N ILE A 216 9.17 -8.35 -35.13
CA ILE A 216 9.87 -9.50 -35.72
C ILE A 216 8.94 -10.30 -36.64
N HIS A 217 9.51 -11.11 -37.55
CA HIS A 217 8.73 -11.99 -38.46
C HIS A 217 8.48 -13.39 -37.92
N GLU A 218 9.18 -13.83 -36.88
CA GLU A 218 9.06 -15.18 -36.36
C GLU A 218 8.49 -15.16 -34.95
N ALA A 219 7.59 -16.10 -34.66
CA ALA A 219 7.02 -16.24 -33.32
C ALA A 219 8.11 -16.50 -32.28
N ALA A 220 8.16 -15.70 -31.24
CA ALA A 220 9.09 -15.82 -30.14
C ALA A 220 8.36 -15.75 -28.79
N ASN A 221 9.01 -16.24 -27.74
CA ASN A 221 8.47 -16.08 -26.37
C ASN A 221 8.45 -14.59 -25.98
N GLY A 222 7.35 -14.11 -25.42
CA GLY A 222 7.15 -12.70 -25.09
C GLY A 222 6.77 -11.83 -26.30
N TYR A 223 6.42 -12.42 -27.44
CA TYR A 223 5.92 -11.71 -28.62
C TYR A 223 4.51 -12.18 -28.97
N ALA A 224 3.64 -11.24 -29.26
CA ALA A 224 2.27 -11.47 -29.75
C ALA A 224 2.18 -11.26 -31.27
N GLN A 225 1.34 -12.03 -31.95
CA GLN A 225 1.12 -11.84 -33.37
C GLN A 225 0.31 -10.56 -33.62
N LEU A 226 0.78 -9.70 -34.52
CA LEU A 226 0.01 -8.54 -34.99
C LEU A 226 -1.14 -9.01 -35.88
N PRO A 227 -2.42 -8.88 -35.46
CA PRO A 227 -3.55 -9.38 -36.22
C PRO A 227 -3.59 -8.79 -37.65
N GLY A 228 -3.74 -9.66 -38.63
CA GLY A 228 -3.82 -9.27 -40.06
C GLY A 228 -2.48 -9.02 -40.74
N SER A 229 -1.37 -9.45 -40.13
CA SER A 229 -0.03 -9.39 -40.72
C SER A 229 0.80 -10.62 -40.36
N ASP A 230 2.01 -10.70 -40.94
CA ASP A 230 3.03 -11.72 -40.61
C ASP A 230 4.03 -11.25 -39.56
N TRP A 231 3.75 -10.10 -38.95
CA TRP A 231 4.58 -9.50 -37.92
C TRP A 231 4.17 -9.95 -36.52
N TYR A 232 5.14 -9.96 -35.61
CA TYR A 232 4.98 -10.12 -34.16
C TYR A 232 5.60 -8.90 -33.50
N TYR A 233 5.00 -8.47 -32.36
CA TYR A 233 5.52 -7.39 -31.52
C TYR A 233 5.82 -7.87 -30.12
N GLU A 234 6.81 -7.30 -29.48
CA GLU A 234 7.13 -7.60 -28.09
C GLU A 234 5.97 -7.19 -27.19
N ALA A 235 5.55 -8.13 -26.29
CA ALA A 235 4.45 -7.92 -25.35
C ALA A 235 4.65 -8.91 -24.18
N ARG A 236 5.51 -8.53 -23.25
CA ARG A 236 5.95 -9.43 -22.16
C ARG A 236 4.88 -9.67 -21.13
N PHE A 237 4.01 -8.70 -20.87
CA PHE A 237 2.89 -8.84 -19.95
C PHE A 237 1.72 -9.57 -20.61
N TRP A 238 1.17 -8.99 -21.67
CA TRP A 238 0.11 -9.60 -22.46
C TRP A 238 -0.08 -8.84 -23.79
N GLU A 239 -0.83 -9.41 -24.74
CA GLU A 239 -0.98 -8.87 -26.09
C GLU A 239 -1.55 -7.44 -26.17
N GLY A 240 -2.23 -6.97 -25.13
CA GLY A 240 -2.75 -5.59 -25.05
C GLY A 240 -1.71 -4.55 -24.57
N MET A 241 -0.50 -4.99 -24.19
CA MET A 241 0.58 -4.14 -23.69
C MET A 241 1.85 -4.33 -24.53
N PRO A 242 1.94 -3.71 -25.73
CA PRO A 242 3.15 -3.74 -26.54
C PRO A 242 4.30 -3.01 -25.86
N ASP A 243 5.45 -3.71 -25.73
CA ASP A 243 6.64 -3.16 -25.07
C ASP A 243 7.32 -2.12 -25.96
N LEU A 244 7.75 -1.02 -25.33
CA LEU A 244 8.48 0.06 -25.99
C LEU A 244 9.94 -0.33 -26.26
N ASN A 245 10.47 0.13 -27.37
CA ASN A 245 11.90 0.04 -27.67
C ASN A 245 12.68 1.14 -26.92
N LEU A 246 13.10 0.83 -25.70
CA LEU A 246 13.80 1.79 -24.82
C LEU A 246 15.22 2.16 -25.28
N ASP A 247 15.76 1.50 -26.32
CA ASP A 247 16.99 1.90 -26.98
C ASP A 247 16.77 3.04 -28.00
N ASN A 248 15.52 3.29 -28.41
CA ASN A 248 15.20 4.33 -29.36
C ASN A 248 15.23 5.72 -28.68
N GLU A 249 16.09 6.61 -29.20
CA GLU A 249 16.21 7.99 -28.69
C GLU A 249 14.88 8.77 -28.77
N ALA A 250 14.05 8.53 -29.79
CA ALA A 250 12.75 9.19 -29.91
C ALA A 250 11.79 8.75 -28.79
N VAL A 251 11.78 7.46 -28.42
CA VAL A 251 11.01 6.95 -27.27
C VAL A 251 11.49 7.59 -25.96
N ARG A 252 12.80 7.68 -25.76
CA ARG A 252 13.36 8.36 -24.58
C ARG A 252 12.99 9.83 -24.53
N ASN A 253 12.94 10.52 -25.66
CA ASN A 253 12.51 11.92 -25.71
C ASN A 253 11.02 12.06 -25.35
N GLU A 254 10.14 11.16 -25.82
CA GLU A 254 8.73 11.14 -25.41
C GLU A 254 8.60 10.93 -23.88
N ILE A 255 9.34 9.98 -23.31
CA ILE A 255 9.35 9.75 -21.85
C ILE A 255 9.81 11.01 -21.10
N ALA A 256 10.85 11.69 -21.61
CA ALA A 256 11.32 12.94 -21.01
C ALA A 256 10.28 14.08 -21.12
N GLU A 257 9.52 14.15 -22.23
CA GLU A 257 8.42 15.11 -22.39
C GLU A 257 7.25 14.78 -21.47
N ILE A 258 6.89 13.51 -21.29
CA ILE A 258 5.84 13.05 -20.36
C ILE A 258 6.21 13.42 -18.92
N THR A 259 7.42 13.09 -18.47
CA THR A 259 7.85 13.42 -17.09
C THR A 259 7.89 14.93 -16.87
N GLY A 260 8.40 15.69 -17.86
CA GLY A 260 8.42 17.15 -17.82
C GLY A 260 7.02 17.78 -17.78
N PHE A 261 6.05 17.20 -18.48
CA PHE A 261 4.66 17.68 -18.47
C PHE A 261 4.07 17.62 -17.06
N TRP A 262 4.22 16.49 -16.36
CA TRP A 262 3.66 16.31 -15.02
C TRP A 262 4.43 17.09 -13.95
N LEU A 263 5.76 17.12 -14.01
CA LEU A 263 6.57 17.92 -13.07
C LEU A 263 6.27 19.43 -13.20
N ASN A 264 6.06 19.93 -14.44
CA ASN A 264 5.68 21.33 -14.65
C ASN A 264 4.26 21.66 -14.16
N ARG A 265 3.38 20.65 -14.00
CA ARG A 265 2.07 20.79 -13.35
C ARG A 265 2.16 20.83 -11.84
N GLY A 266 3.25 20.38 -11.25
CA GLY A 266 3.44 20.36 -9.81
C GLY A 266 3.42 18.96 -9.18
N VAL A 267 3.48 17.90 -10.00
CA VAL A 267 3.70 16.52 -9.48
C VAL A 267 5.07 16.46 -8.82
N ASP A 268 5.13 15.80 -7.66
CA ASP A 268 6.32 15.75 -6.81
C ASP A 268 7.25 14.58 -7.12
N GLY A 269 6.90 13.71 -8.06
CA GLY A 269 7.72 12.58 -8.46
C GLY A 269 6.93 11.42 -9.06
N PHE A 270 7.58 10.25 -9.15
CA PHE A 270 6.99 9.09 -9.81
C PHE A 270 7.29 7.79 -9.09
N ARG A 271 6.32 6.87 -9.10
CA ARG A 271 6.55 5.45 -8.92
C ARG A 271 6.79 4.82 -10.29
N LEU A 272 7.92 4.17 -10.45
CA LEU A 272 8.33 3.55 -11.72
C LEU A 272 7.97 2.07 -11.71
N ASP A 273 7.03 1.72 -12.60
CA ASP A 273 6.48 0.37 -12.71
C ASP A 273 7.50 -0.61 -13.29
N ALA A 274 7.52 -1.82 -12.74
CA ALA A 274 8.13 -3.03 -13.28
C ALA A 274 9.52 -2.83 -13.90
N VAL A 275 10.44 -2.15 -13.19
CA VAL A 275 11.76 -1.77 -13.74
C VAL A 275 12.64 -2.98 -14.13
N THR A 276 12.32 -4.18 -13.65
CA THR A 276 12.96 -5.43 -14.08
C THR A 276 12.57 -5.85 -15.50
N SER A 277 11.49 -5.29 -16.03
CA SER A 277 10.96 -5.58 -17.37
C SER A 277 11.49 -4.65 -18.46
N TYR A 278 12.19 -3.57 -18.10
CA TYR A 278 12.79 -2.65 -19.08
C TYR A 278 13.70 -3.36 -20.09
N TYR A 279 14.52 -4.29 -19.61
CA TYR A 279 15.35 -5.18 -20.42
C TYR A 279 15.34 -6.56 -19.77
N THR A 280 14.39 -7.42 -20.14
CA THR A 280 14.17 -8.73 -19.50
C THR A 280 15.39 -9.67 -19.57
N GLU A 281 16.25 -9.51 -20.56
CA GLU A 281 17.45 -10.34 -20.73
C GLU A 281 18.70 -9.75 -20.05
N SER A 282 18.64 -8.52 -19.53
CA SER A 282 19.80 -7.81 -18.98
C SER A 282 19.45 -6.87 -17.82
N ARG A 283 19.66 -7.33 -16.60
CA ARG A 283 19.53 -6.48 -15.41
C ARG A 283 20.41 -5.22 -15.49
N LEU A 284 21.63 -5.33 -16.04
CA LEU A 284 22.52 -4.17 -16.14
C LEU A 284 21.99 -3.10 -17.10
N ASP A 285 21.33 -3.50 -18.18
CA ASP A 285 20.72 -2.55 -19.10
C ASP A 285 19.45 -1.92 -18.48
N SER A 286 18.67 -2.70 -17.69
CA SER A 286 17.56 -2.15 -16.89
C SER A 286 18.05 -1.11 -15.88
N ILE A 287 19.13 -1.39 -15.13
CA ILE A 287 19.74 -0.43 -14.20
C ILE A 287 20.26 0.81 -14.94
N ALA A 288 20.89 0.64 -16.10
CA ALA A 288 21.39 1.76 -16.89
C ALA A 288 20.27 2.65 -17.43
N PHE A 289 19.15 2.05 -17.88
CA PHE A 289 17.98 2.81 -18.31
C PHE A 289 17.32 3.53 -17.13
N LEU A 290 17.17 2.86 -15.99
CA LEU A 290 16.66 3.48 -14.77
C LEU A 290 17.54 4.69 -14.34
N GLY A 291 18.86 4.55 -14.44
CA GLY A 291 19.79 5.65 -14.19
C GLY A 291 19.57 6.83 -15.16
N TRP A 292 19.41 6.55 -16.46
CA TRP A 292 19.07 7.59 -17.45
C TRP A 292 17.73 8.28 -17.11
N LEU A 293 16.72 7.52 -16.70
CA LEU A 293 15.40 8.07 -16.34
C LEU A 293 15.49 8.92 -15.07
N THR A 294 16.21 8.43 -14.05
CA THR A 294 16.50 9.16 -12.82
C THR A 294 17.17 10.50 -13.10
N ASP A 295 18.26 10.50 -13.87
CA ASP A 295 18.98 11.72 -14.27
C ASP A 295 18.07 12.68 -15.05
N THR A 296 17.23 12.16 -15.94
CA THR A 296 16.27 12.94 -16.73
C THR A 296 15.28 13.66 -15.83
N VAL A 297 14.63 12.95 -14.92
CA VAL A 297 13.65 13.52 -13.98
C VAL A 297 14.32 14.51 -13.03
N LYS A 298 15.48 14.16 -12.44
CA LYS A 298 16.21 15.05 -11.52
C LYS A 298 16.74 16.30 -12.23
N SER A 299 17.05 16.24 -13.53
CA SER A 299 17.41 17.42 -14.30
C SER A 299 16.25 18.39 -14.53
N GLN A 300 15.02 17.88 -14.58
CA GLN A 300 13.78 18.66 -14.69
C GLN A 300 13.33 19.24 -13.36
N ASN A 301 13.38 18.42 -12.30
CA ASN A 301 13.11 18.82 -10.92
C ASN A 301 14.03 18.05 -9.95
N PRO A 302 15.08 18.67 -9.39
CA PRO A 302 15.99 18.01 -8.45
C PRO A 302 15.32 17.45 -7.19
N GLU A 303 14.19 18.03 -6.79
CA GLU A 303 13.44 17.61 -5.57
C GLU A 303 12.39 16.51 -5.86
N ALA A 304 12.23 16.11 -7.13
CA ALA A 304 11.28 15.04 -7.47
C ALA A 304 11.69 13.72 -6.79
N TYR A 305 10.76 13.06 -6.13
CA TYR A 305 10.97 11.77 -5.50
C TYR A 305 10.71 10.62 -6.47
N LEU A 306 11.61 9.67 -6.52
CA LEU A 306 11.51 8.49 -7.38
C LEU A 306 11.56 7.21 -6.54
N VAL A 307 10.55 6.35 -6.70
CA VAL A 307 10.52 5.00 -6.15
C VAL A 307 10.27 3.99 -7.25
N ALA A 308 11.01 2.88 -7.29
CA ALA A 308 10.87 1.88 -8.33
C ALA A 308 10.45 0.51 -7.79
N GLU A 309 9.64 -0.17 -8.60
CA GLU A 309 9.25 -1.54 -8.36
C GLU A 309 10.16 -2.52 -9.11
N ALA A 310 10.91 -3.30 -8.35
CA ALA A 310 11.65 -4.45 -8.86
C ALA A 310 11.19 -5.70 -8.13
N TRP A 311 10.20 -6.40 -8.65
CA TRP A 311 9.69 -7.64 -8.04
C TRP A 311 10.70 -8.78 -8.24
N ALA A 312 11.61 -8.90 -7.28
CA ALA A 312 12.74 -9.82 -7.32
C ALA A 312 13.22 -10.14 -5.90
N ASP A 313 14.22 -11.03 -5.79
CA ASP A 313 14.92 -11.25 -4.52
C ASP A 313 15.67 -10.00 -4.05
N GLN A 314 15.92 -9.91 -2.72
CA GLN A 314 16.52 -8.75 -2.07
C GLN A 314 17.84 -8.30 -2.69
N GLY A 315 18.75 -9.25 -2.99
CA GLY A 315 20.04 -8.92 -3.60
C GLY A 315 19.88 -8.35 -5.01
N THR A 316 18.84 -8.78 -5.73
CA THR A 316 18.52 -8.28 -7.08
C THR A 316 17.97 -6.86 -7.00
N TYR A 317 16.88 -6.59 -6.26
CA TYR A 317 16.33 -5.23 -6.24
C TYR A 317 17.26 -4.23 -5.55
N ALA A 318 18.02 -4.63 -4.53
CA ALA A 318 19.04 -3.77 -3.92
C ALA A 318 20.08 -3.27 -4.93
N SER A 319 20.44 -4.09 -5.94
CA SER A 319 21.40 -3.66 -6.96
C SER A 319 20.89 -2.53 -7.86
N TYR A 320 19.57 -2.29 -7.92
CA TYR A 320 19.00 -1.18 -8.69
C TYR A 320 19.30 0.20 -8.08
N TYR A 321 19.70 0.27 -6.81
CA TYR A 321 20.20 1.52 -6.21
C TYR A 321 21.48 2.04 -6.91
N GLU A 322 22.23 1.20 -7.66
CA GLU A 322 23.33 1.65 -8.51
C GLU A 322 22.89 2.66 -9.60
N SER A 323 21.60 2.71 -9.93
CA SER A 323 21.02 3.69 -10.84
C SER A 323 20.99 5.12 -10.30
N GLY A 324 21.20 5.31 -8.99
CA GLY A 324 21.08 6.61 -8.33
C GLY A 324 19.64 7.00 -7.99
N ILE A 325 18.67 6.09 -8.15
CA ILE A 325 17.28 6.32 -7.74
C ILE A 325 17.17 6.53 -6.23
N ASP A 326 16.18 7.31 -5.78
CA ASP A 326 15.98 7.58 -4.36
C ASP A 326 15.59 6.29 -3.60
N SER A 327 14.60 5.54 -4.12
CA SER A 327 14.01 4.40 -3.40
C SER A 327 13.72 3.20 -4.29
N MET A 328 13.82 2.02 -3.68
CA MET A 328 13.31 0.75 -4.20
C MET A 328 12.30 0.18 -3.20
N PHE A 329 11.18 -0.39 -3.67
CA PHE A 329 10.23 -1.09 -2.80
C PHE A 329 10.87 -2.30 -2.13
N ASP A 330 10.67 -2.40 -0.82
CA ASP A 330 11.29 -3.43 0.03
C ASP A 330 10.44 -4.69 0.12
N PHE A 331 10.59 -5.58 -0.85
CA PHE A 331 9.86 -6.84 -0.92
C PHE A 331 10.25 -7.86 0.15
N ALA A 332 11.43 -7.74 0.80
CA ALA A 332 11.88 -8.71 1.80
C ALA A 332 11.03 -8.71 3.07
N PHE A 333 10.39 -7.59 3.37
CA PHE A 333 9.52 -7.43 4.53
C PHE A 333 8.03 -7.60 4.21
N ALA A 334 7.66 -7.44 2.95
CA ALA A 334 6.28 -7.47 2.47
C ALA A 334 5.72 -8.89 2.34
N ASP A 335 4.39 -8.95 2.08
CA ASP A 335 3.63 -10.18 1.79
C ASP A 335 3.48 -11.16 2.96
N GLY A 336 2.69 -12.21 2.74
CA GLY A 336 2.31 -13.23 3.74
C GLY A 336 3.41 -14.17 4.20
N ASP A 337 4.58 -14.15 3.56
CA ASP A 337 5.78 -14.90 3.91
C ASP A 337 7.05 -14.03 4.08
N GLY A 338 6.91 -12.70 3.96
CA GLY A 338 7.96 -11.74 4.26
C GLY A 338 8.34 -11.70 5.75
N THR A 339 9.35 -10.91 6.07
CA THR A 339 9.91 -10.85 7.43
C THR A 339 8.87 -10.42 8.46
N ILE A 340 8.04 -9.39 8.15
CA ILE A 340 6.97 -8.93 9.04
C ILE A 340 6.00 -10.08 9.35
N ALA A 341 5.46 -10.72 8.30
CA ALA A 341 4.47 -11.79 8.48
C ALA A 341 5.03 -12.99 9.25
N ARG A 342 6.29 -13.36 9.03
CA ARG A 342 6.95 -14.49 9.73
C ARG A 342 7.14 -14.21 11.22
N VAL A 343 7.52 -12.99 11.57
CA VAL A 343 7.69 -12.56 12.96
C VAL A 343 6.34 -12.49 13.66
N VAL A 344 5.35 -11.85 13.05
CA VAL A 344 3.99 -11.72 13.61
C VAL A 344 3.31 -13.08 13.78
N LYS A 345 3.49 -14.04 12.85
CA LYS A 345 3.00 -15.42 12.97
C LYS A 345 3.78 -16.27 13.98
N GLY A 346 4.86 -15.75 14.58
CA GLY A 346 5.74 -16.53 15.47
C GLY A 346 6.46 -17.68 14.78
N THR A 347 6.56 -17.69 13.43
CA THR A 347 7.30 -18.70 12.66
C THR A 347 8.81 -18.45 12.67
N THR A 348 9.21 -17.24 13.04
CA THR A 348 10.58 -16.86 13.39
C THR A 348 10.59 -16.06 14.69
N ASN A 349 11.76 -15.89 15.31
CA ASN A 349 11.89 -15.14 16.56
C ASN A 349 11.75 -13.63 16.32
N ALA A 350 11.31 -12.90 17.33
CA ALA A 350 11.16 -11.44 17.26
C ALA A 350 12.44 -10.70 16.88
N ILE A 351 13.59 -11.12 17.40
CA ILE A 351 14.90 -10.51 17.10
C ILE A 351 15.20 -10.46 15.60
N ALA A 352 14.69 -11.43 14.84
CA ALA A 352 14.94 -11.50 13.39
C ALA A 352 14.40 -10.29 12.61
N PHE A 353 13.43 -9.55 13.17
CA PHE A 353 12.99 -8.29 12.57
C PHE A 353 14.10 -7.24 12.62
N GLY A 354 14.70 -7.02 13.80
CA GLY A 354 15.78 -6.05 13.95
C GLY A 354 17.06 -6.46 13.20
N GLU A 355 17.43 -7.75 13.26
CA GLU A 355 18.58 -8.28 12.51
C GLU A 355 18.41 -8.06 10.99
N ALA A 356 17.20 -8.29 10.46
CA ALA A 356 16.92 -8.05 9.05
C ALA A 356 17.02 -6.57 8.67
N LEU A 357 16.59 -5.66 9.55
CA LEU A 357 16.75 -4.21 9.35
C LEU A 357 18.23 -3.80 9.27
N GLU A 358 19.08 -4.28 10.19
CA GLU A 358 20.52 -4.00 10.14
C GLU A 358 21.19 -4.55 8.88
N GLU A 359 20.81 -5.78 8.48
CA GLU A 359 21.36 -6.45 7.29
C GLU A 359 20.98 -5.71 6.00
N GLU A 360 19.72 -5.27 5.86
CA GLU A 360 19.27 -4.56 4.67
C GLU A 360 19.86 -3.15 4.56
N GLU A 361 19.90 -2.39 5.66
CA GLU A 361 20.48 -1.06 5.68
C GLU A 361 21.95 -1.10 5.22
N ALA A 362 22.71 -2.09 5.68
CA ALA A 362 24.09 -2.32 5.24
C ALA A 362 24.18 -2.73 3.77
N LEU A 363 23.24 -3.56 3.29
CA LEU A 363 23.18 -4.02 1.91
C LEU A 363 22.90 -2.84 0.96
N TYR A 364 21.85 -2.04 1.24
CA TYR A 364 21.46 -0.93 0.37
C TYR A 364 22.53 0.16 0.34
N ALA A 365 23.09 0.51 1.50
CA ALA A 365 24.22 1.44 1.59
C ALA A 365 25.47 1.00 0.80
N SER A 366 25.65 -0.31 0.58
CA SER A 366 26.76 -0.82 -0.24
C SER A 366 26.61 -0.51 -1.74
N TYR A 367 25.37 -0.29 -2.22
CA TYR A 367 25.08 0.11 -3.60
C TYR A 367 24.94 1.63 -3.75
N ASN A 368 24.24 2.28 -2.81
CA ASN A 368 24.06 3.72 -2.77
C ASN A 368 24.02 4.19 -1.30
N PRO A 369 25.04 4.94 -0.81
CA PRO A 369 25.05 5.43 0.58
C PRO A 369 23.92 6.43 0.89
N ASP A 370 23.34 7.05 -0.13
CA ASP A 370 22.26 8.03 -0.01
C ASP A 370 20.86 7.40 -0.27
N PHE A 371 20.77 6.07 -0.20
CA PHE A 371 19.50 5.37 -0.40
C PHE A 371 18.42 5.81 0.58
N VAL A 372 17.18 5.85 0.13
CA VAL A 372 15.99 5.96 0.98
C VAL A 372 15.21 4.65 0.83
N ASN A 373 15.01 3.91 1.92
CA ASN A 373 14.20 2.69 1.85
C ASN A 373 12.73 3.02 1.53
N ALA A 374 12.00 2.10 0.91
CA ALA A 374 10.56 2.22 0.67
C ALA A 374 9.82 0.98 1.22
N PRO A 375 9.71 0.86 2.57
CA PRO A 375 9.00 -0.25 3.16
C PRO A 375 7.50 -0.16 2.88
N PHE A 376 6.92 -1.32 2.60
CA PHE A 376 5.48 -1.52 2.45
C PHE A 376 5.12 -2.92 2.96
N TYR A 377 3.86 -3.14 3.35
CA TYR A 377 3.45 -4.45 3.81
C TYR A 377 2.62 -5.19 2.76
N THR A 378 1.67 -4.51 2.15
CA THR A 378 0.94 -4.95 0.97
C THR A 378 0.81 -3.83 -0.04
N ASN A 379 0.45 -4.18 -1.28
CA ASN A 379 0.11 -3.26 -2.35
C ASN A 379 -1.06 -3.81 -3.19
N HIS A 380 -1.38 -3.13 -4.27
CA HIS A 380 -2.46 -3.46 -5.19
C HIS A 380 -2.29 -4.80 -5.95
N ASP A 381 -1.08 -5.38 -5.98
CA ASP A 381 -0.76 -6.65 -6.65
C ASP A 381 -0.67 -7.84 -5.69
N MET A 382 -0.69 -7.58 -4.37
CA MET A 382 -0.62 -8.60 -3.33
C MET A 382 -1.98 -8.87 -2.70
N ALA A 383 -2.15 -10.05 -2.09
CA ALA A 383 -3.27 -10.28 -1.20
C ALA A 383 -3.19 -9.31 0.00
N ARG A 384 -4.32 -8.77 0.44
CA ARG A 384 -4.37 -7.88 1.60
C ARG A 384 -4.01 -8.62 2.89
N SER A 385 -3.30 -7.96 3.79
CA SER A 385 -2.64 -8.53 4.97
C SER A 385 -3.57 -9.26 5.93
N THR A 386 -4.79 -8.82 6.07
CA THR A 386 -5.82 -9.46 6.91
C THR A 386 -6.05 -10.93 6.54
N GLY A 387 -5.82 -11.31 5.28
CA GLY A 387 -5.87 -12.69 4.82
C GLY A 387 -4.70 -13.57 5.27
N TYR A 388 -3.60 -12.98 5.73
CA TYR A 388 -2.41 -13.73 6.17
C TYR A 388 -2.58 -14.39 7.54
N TYR A 389 -3.57 -13.94 8.33
CA TYR A 389 -3.82 -14.36 9.71
C TYR A 389 -5.20 -14.99 9.86
N ALA A 390 -5.26 -16.34 9.88
CA ALA A 390 -6.52 -17.08 9.76
C ALA A 390 -7.53 -16.81 10.89
N TRP A 391 -7.05 -16.59 12.12
CA TRP A 391 -7.89 -16.42 13.32
C TRP A 391 -7.62 -15.11 14.07
N ASP A 392 -7.15 -14.10 13.33
CA ASP A 392 -6.81 -12.81 13.89
C ASP A 392 -8.08 -12.04 14.35
N ASP A 393 -8.04 -11.48 15.54
CA ASP A 393 -9.01 -10.52 16.07
C ASP A 393 -8.65 -9.06 15.78
N GLY A 394 -7.64 -8.84 14.95
CA GLY A 394 -7.03 -7.57 14.62
C GLY A 394 -5.65 -7.37 15.26
N SER A 395 -5.26 -8.18 16.23
CA SER A 395 -3.99 -8.01 16.94
C SER A 395 -2.78 -8.21 16.04
N HIS A 396 -2.79 -9.25 15.20
CA HIS A 396 -1.72 -9.52 14.25
C HIS A 396 -1.69 -8.47 13.12
N THR A 397 -2.86 -8.10 12.59
CA THR A 397 -2.99 -7.06 11.56
C THR A 397 -2.43 -5.72 12.05
N LYS A 398 -2.75 -5.32 13.28
CA LYS A 398 -2.23 -4.11 13.93
C LYS A 398 -0.72 -4.18 14.12
N LEU A 399 -0.20 -5.25 14.74
CA LEU A 399 1.24 -5.39 14.95
C LEU A 399 2.01 -5.33 13.63
N ALA A 400 1.53 -6.00 12.57
CA ALA A 400 2.18 -5.99 11.26
C ALA A 400 2.28 -4.57 10.68
N GLY A 401 1.19 -3.79 10.73
CA GLY A 401 1.20 -2.39 10.32
C GLY A 401 2.16 -1.53 11.15
N GLY A 402 2.19 -1.76 12.47
CA GLY A 402 3.16 -1.10 13.36
C GLY A 402 4.60 -1.41 12.99
N LEU A 403 4.93 -2.67 12.66
CA LEU A 403 6.28 -3.04 12.23
C LEU A 403 6.66 -2.34 10.91
N ASN A 404 5.79 -2.32 9.91
CA ASN A 404 6.02 -1.60 8.65
C ASN A 404 6.32 -0.11 8.89
N LEU A 405 5.52 0.54 9.74
CA LEU A 405 5.66 1.96 10.04
C LEU A 405 6.87 2.32 10.91
N LEU A 406 7.51 1.34 11.55
CA LEU A 406 8.74 1.54 12.31
C LEU A 406 10.02 1.28 11.50
N MET A 407 9.92 0.93 10.22
CA MET A 407 11.07 0.77 9.31
C MET A 407 11.61 2.12 8.83
N THR A 408 12.85 2.16 8.35
CA THR A 408 13.49 3.37 7.78
C THR A 408 12.90 3.78 6.44
N GLY A 409 13.22 4.97 5.98
CA GLY A 409 12.88 5.45 4.63
C GLY A 409 11.51 6.12 4.53
N ASN A 410 10.85 5.97 3.39
CA ASN A 410 9.49 6.43 3.10
C ASN A 410 8.54 5.22 3.20
N ALA A 411 7.73 5.14 4.25
CA ALA A 411 6.84 4.01 4.47
C ALA A 411 5.54 4.15 3.68
N PHE A 412 5.13 3.08 3.00
CA PHE A 412 3.92 3.03 2.19
C PHE A 412 2.81 2.25 2.89
N VAL A 413 1.59 2.77 2.80
CA VAL A 413 0.34 2.16 3.27
C VAL A 413 -0.64 2.12 2.10
N TYR A 414 -1.05 0.92 1.70
CA TYR A 414 -2.05 0.73 0.66
C TYR A 414 -3.46 1.03 1.21
N TYR A 415 -4.28 1.80 0.49
CA TYR A 415 -5.61 2.21 0.98
C TYR A 415 -6.42 1.02 1.49
N GLY A 416 -7.07 1.20 2.62
CA GLY A 416 -7.83 0.16 3.30
C GLY A 416 -7.01 -0.86 4.10
N GLU A 417 -5.67 -0.82 4.06
CA GLU A 417 -4.80 -1.57 4.95
C GLU A 417 -5.03 -1.13 6.40
N GLU A 418 -5.21 0.16 6.62
CA GLU A 418 -5.54 0.78 7.91
C GLU A 418 -6.94 0.44 8.45
N LEU A 419 -7.79 -0.12 7.60
CA LEU A 419 -9.09 -0.68 8.01
C LEU A 419 -9.05 -2.21 8.17
N GLY A 420 -7.93 -2.84 7.84
CA GLY A 420 -7.85 -4.29 7.77
C GLY A 420 -8.77 -4.89 6.72
N MET A 421 -8.92 -4.24 5.56
CA MET A 421 -9.73 -4.73 4.45
C MET A 421 -9.21 -6.08 3.94
N LYS A 422 -10.11 -6.89 3.38
CA LYS A 422 -9.80 -8.15 2.72
C LYS A 422 -9.72 -7.98 1.21
N GLY A 423 -9.05 -8.92 0.56
CA GLY A 423 -8.97 -9.03 -0.88
C GLY A 423 -7.83 -9.96 -1.27
N SER A 424 -8.12 -11.01 -2.04
CA SER A 424 -7.10 -11.98 -2.48
C SER A 424 -7.56 -12.72 -3.73
N GLY A 425 -6.66 -13.46 -4.35
CA GLY A 425 -6.93 -14.23 -5.53
C GLY A 425 -6.90 -13.35 -6.79
N ARG A 426 -8.07 -12.96 -7.29
CA ARG A 426 -8.15 -12.08 -8.46
C ARG A 426 -7.64 -10.67 -8.16
N ASP A 427 -7.14 -10.00 -9.17
CA ASP A 427 -6.64 -8.62 -9.01
C ASP A 427 -7.75 -7.65 -8.61
N GLU A 428 -8.94 -7.84 -9.14
CA GLU A 428 -10.13 -7.05 -8.81
C GLU A 428 -10.45 -7.11 -7.31
N ASN A 429 -10.27 -8.27 -6.67
CA ASN A 429 -10.53 -8.44 -5.24
C ASN A 429 -9.53 -7.65 -4.37
N LYS A 430 -8.28 -7.54 -4.82
CA LYS A 430 -7.23 -6.78 -4.12
C LYS A 430 -7.51 -5.27 -4.16
N ARG A 431 -8.25 -4.83 -5.18
CA ARG A 431 -8.63 -3.44 -5.47
C ARG A 431 -10.09 -3.14 -5.12
N ALA A 432 -10.62 -3.84 -4.11
CA ALA A 432 -11.98 -3.66 -3.59
C ALA A 432 -12.24 -2.20 -3.16
N PRO A 433 -13.50 -1.73 -3.25
CA PRO A 433 -13.88 -0.39 -2.80
C PRO A 433 -13.49 -0.12 -1.37
N MET A 434 -13.03 1.12 -1.11
CA MET A 434 -12.74 1.57 0.24
C MET A 434 -13.98 1.44 1.13
N TYR A 435 -13.82 0.81 2.28
CA TYR A 435 -14.93 0.44 3.17
C TYR A 435 -15.29 1.59 4.12
N TRP A 436 -15.89 2.66 3.55
CA TRP A 436 -16.27 3.86 4.29
C TRP A 436 -17.42 3.60 5.26
N SER A 437 -18.45 2.86 4.84
CA SER A 437 -19.69 2.61 5.57
C SER A 437 -20.15 1.17 5.40
N GLU A 438 -20.93 0.64 6.37
CA GLU A 438 -21.67 -0.61 6.23
C GLU A 438 -22.92 -0.48 5.33
N ASP A 439 -23.37 0.75 5.04
CA ASP A 439 -24.42 1.01 4.04
C ASP A 439 -23.79 1.13 2.65
N GLU A 440 -23.95 0.09 1.83
CA GLU A 440 -23.47 0.06 0.44
C GLU A 440 -24.02 1.20 -0.44
N ASN A 441 -25.09 1.87 -0.01
CA ASN A 441 -25.68 3.02 -0.71
C ASN A 441 -25.30 4.37 -0.06
N ALA A 442 -24.38 4.38 0.89
CA ALA A 442 -23.89 5.61 1.46
C ALA A 442 -23.20 6.45 0.37
N LEU A 443 -23.22 7.78 0.57
CA LEU A 443 -22.58 8.70 -0.37
C LEU A 443 -21.09 8.38 -0.53
N GLY A 444 -20.63 8.35 -1.78
CA GLY A 444 -19.22 8.14 -2.13
C GLY A 444 -18.76 6.67 -2.13
N MET A 445 -19.67 5.71 -1.90
CA MET A 445 -19.33 4.29 -2.01
C MET A 445 -19.16 3.89 -3.48
N CYS A 446 -17.98 3.36 -3.82
CA CYS A 446 -17.71 2.82 -5.14
C CYS A 446 -18.28 1.40 -5.31
N THR A 447 -18.55 0.99 -6.55
CA THR A 447 -19.02 -0.38 -6.86
C THR A 447 -17.86 -1.38 -6.99
N GLY A 448 -16.64 -0.89 -7.18
CA GLY A 448 -15.44 -1.70 -7.41
C GLY A 448 -15.28 -2.20 -8.86
N PRO A 449 -14.14 -2.84 -9.17
CA PRO A 449 -13.86 -3.36 -10.49
C PRO A 449 -14.89 -4.40 -10.95
N GLN A 450 -15.17 -4.40 -12.25
CA GLN A 450 -15.96 -5.48 -12.85
C GLN A 450 -15.25 -6.83 -12.61
N ASP A 451 -16.02 -7.88 -12.36
CA ASP A 451 -15.52 -9.23 -12.04
C ASP A 451 -14.89 -9.39 -10.64
N MET A 452 -14.95 -8.39 -9.77
CA MET A 452 -14.68 -8.54 -8.35
C MET A 452 -15.67 -9.55 -7.74
N GLU A 453 -15.19 -10.41 -6.86
CA GLU A 453 -16.02 -11.40 -6.16
C GLU A 453 -16.70 -10.76 -4.93
N ASP A 454 -17.89 -11.25 -4.59
CA ASP A 454 -18.52 -10.86 -3.32
C ASP A 454 -17.81 -11.54 -2.14
N PHE A 455 -17.37 -10.76 -1.17
CA PHE A 455 -16.82 -11.28 0.08
C PHE A 455 -17.09 -10.32 1.25
N GLU A 456 -17.30 -10.88 2.42
CA GLU A 456 -17.51 -10.10 3.63
C GLU A 456 -16.18 -9.56 4.17
N MET A 457 -16.16 -8.29 4.56
CA MET A 457 -15.04 -7.70 5.30
C MET A 457 -14.92 -8.35 6.68
N LYS A 458 -13.73 -8.40 7.24
CA LYS A 458 -13.45 -9.01 8.53
C LYS A 458 -13.67 -8.04 9.69
N PHE A 459 -13.31 -6.79 9.47
CA PHE A 459 -13.44 -5.70 10.41
C PHE A 459 -14.52 -4.73 9.95
N PRO A 460 -15.09 -3.91 10.86
CA PRO A 460 -16.09 -2.90 10.52
C PRO A 460 -15.58 -1.84 9.54
N SER A 461 -16.50 -1.03 9.02
CA SER A 461 -16.18 0.12 8.18
C SER A 461 -15.42 1.22 8.93
N TYR A 462 -14.91 2.21 8.16
CA TYR A 462 -14.30 3.41 8.74
C TYR A 462 -15.22 4.12 9.75
N GLU A 463 -16.51 4.30 9.41
CA GLU A 463 -17.47 4.97 10.30
C GLU A 463 -17.51 4.34 11.69
N THR A 464 -17.46 3.03 11.78
CA THR A 464 -17.45 2.31 13.05
C THR A 464 -16.06 2.34 13.70
N GLN A 465 -15.00 2.08 12.93
CA GLN A 465 -13.63 2.01 13.45
C GLN A 465 -13.10 3.34 13.97
N SER A 466 -13.50 4.47 13.36
CA SER A 466 -13.05 5.80 13.79
C SER A 466 -13.43 6.13 15.24
N THR A 467 -14.48 5.50 15.76
CA THR A 467 -14.97 5.70 17.14
C THR A 467 -14.45 4.69 18.16
N ASP A 468 -13.81 3.60 17.71
CA ASP A 468 -13.22 2.58 18.59
C ASP A 468 -11.72 2.85 18.77
N PRO A 469 -11.25 3.22 19.99
CA PRO A 469 -9.85 3.56 20.24
C PRO A 469 -8.88 2.39 20.02
N TYR A 470 -9.38 1.15 19.93
CA TYR A 470 -8.58 -0.06 19.71
C TYR A 470 -8.81 -0.69 18.32
N SER A 471 -9.48 0.02 17.40
CA SER A 471 -9.66 -0.42 16.03
C SER A 471 -8.33 -0.53 15.27
N VAL A 472 -8.35 -1.19 14.11
CA VAL A 472 -7.19 -1.21 13.20
C VAL A 472 -6.88 0.20 12.72
N TYR A 473 -7.90 0.99 12.36
CA TYR A 473 -7.77 2.39 11.93
C TYR A 473 -7.04 3.25 12.96
N ASN A 474 -7.51 3.27 14.20
CA ASN A 474 -6.90 4.10 15.25
C ASN A 474 -5.50 3.63 15.63
N TYR A 475 -5.20 2.34 15.49
CA TYR A 475 -3.84 1.83 15.66
C TYR A 475 -2.89 2.36 14.56
N TYR A 476 -3.29 2.28 13.28
CA TYR A 476 -2.50 2.82 12.16
C TYR A 476 -2.29 4.32 12.29
N ARG A 477 -3.33 5.09 12.61
CA ARG A 477 -3.26 6.52 12.87
C ARG A 477 -2.20 6.86 13.94
N ASN A 478 -2.23 6.13 15.05
CA ASN A 478 -1.23 6.30 16.12
C ASN A 478 0.18 5.87 15.67
N ALA A 479 0.32 4.81 14.90
CA ALA A 479 1.62 4.36 14.40
C ALA A 479 2.23 5.38 13.41
N ILE A 480 1.43 5.96 12.51
CA ILE A 480 1.84 7.02 11.61
C ILE A 480 2.22 8.27 12.40
N ARG A 481 1.44 8.65 13.42
CA ARG A 481 1.76 9.78 14.29
C ARG A 481 3.09 9.60 15.00
N ILE A 482 3.37 8.41 15.55
CA ILE A 482 4.66 8.08 16.17
C ILE A 482 5.79 8.25 15.15
N ARG A 483 5.65 7.62 13.98
CA ARG A 483 6.65 7.71 12.91
C ARG A 483 6.97 9.15 12.55
N ASN A 484 5.95 9.98 12.33
CA ASN A 484 6.11 11.37 11.92
C ASN A 484 6.58 12.27 13.05
N SER A 485 6.42 11.87 14.32
CA SER A 485 6.87 12.64 15.49
C SER A 485 8.31 12.32 15.92
N PHE A 486 8.84 11.17 15.50
CA PHE A 486 10.22 10.77 15.73
C PHE A 486 10.96 10.58 14.39
N PRO A 487 11.45 11.67 13.77
CA PRO A 487 12.10 11.60 12.45
C PRO A 487 13.28 10.62 12.40
N VAL A 488 13.88 10.32 13.56
CA VAL A 488 14.94 9.33 13.70
C VAL A 488 14.50 7.92 13.26
N ILE A 489 13.20 7.59 13.32
CA ILE A 489 12.66 6.30 12.84
C ILE A 489 12.94 6.13 11.34
N ALA A 490 12.68 7.20 10.58
CA ALA A 490 12.84 7.16 9.13
C ALA A 490 14.29 7.31 8.67
N ARG A 491 15.15 8.04 9.44
CA ARG A 491 16.44 8.55 8.97
C ARG A 491 17.67 7.87 9.56
N ALA A 492 17.51 7.18 10.69
CA ALA A 492 18.66 6.62 11.40
C ALA A 492 18.77 5.12 11.23
N ASN A 493 20.00 4.62 11.26
CA ASN A 493 20.26 3.19 11.21
C ASN A 493 19.72 2.47 12.43
N THR A 494 19.39 1.20 12.24
CA THR A 494 19.00 0.27 13.29
C THR A 494 20.23 -0.23 14.05
N HIS A 495 20.12 -0.35 15.38
CA HIS A 495 21.08 -1.09 16.19
C HIS A 495 20.35 -2.01 17.16
N VAL A 496 20.45 -3.32 16.92
CA VAL A 496 19.76 -4.35 17.73
C VAL A 496 20.43 -4.51 19.08
N LEU A 497 19.66 -4.46 20.15
CA LEU A 497 20.10 -4.76 21.50
C LEU A 497 19.91 -6.27 21.77
N GLU A 498 20.88 -7.09 21.38
CA GLU A 498 20.84 -8.55 21.52
C GLU A 498 20.56 -9.01 22.97
N ALA A 499 21.06 -8.27 23.96
CA ALA A 499 20.87 -8.57 25.38
C ALA A 499 19.40 -8.50 25.85
N LEU A 500 18.55 -7.77 25.13
CA LEU A 500 17.13 -7.58 25.41
C LEU A 500 16.26 -8.31 24.40
N SER A 501 16.81 -8.70 23.26
CA SER A 501 16.10 -9.32 22.14
C SER A 501 16.14 -10.85 22.22
N GLY A 502 15.16 -11.49 21.59
CA GLY A 502 15.10 -12.95 21.58
C GLY A 502 13.89 -13.47 20.82
N LYS A 503 13.24 -14.49 21.43
CA LYS A 503 12.10 -15.17 20.81
C LYS A 503 10.86 -14.27 20.73
N GLU A 504 10.58 -13.52 21.79
CA GLU A 504 9.31 -12.80 22.01
C GLU A 504 9.49 -11.27 21.95
N ILE A 505 10.69 -10.80 22.22
CA ILE A 505 11.04 -9.37 22.22
C ILE A 505 12.06 -9.08 21.11
N CYS A 506 11.79 -8.01 20.36
CA CYS A 506 12.78 -7.30 19.56
C CYS A 506 13.01 -5.93 20.18
N ALA A 507 14.28 -5.60 20.47
CA ALA A 507 14.68 -4.31 21.00
C ALA A 507 15.81 -3.74 20.15
N PHE A 508 15.63 -2.51 19.66
CA PHE A 508 16.66 -1.82 18.88
C PHE A 508 16.62 -0.31 19.13
N THR A 509 17.75 0.33 18.97
CA THR A 509 17.85 1.79 18.99
C THR A 509 17.86 2.35 17.57
N ARG A 510 17.37 3.57 17.44
CA ARG A 510 17.55 4.45 16.29
C ARG A 510 18.35 5.65 16.75
N ALA A 511 19.54 5.81 16.19
CA ALA A 511 20.42 6.93 16.48
C ALA A 511 21.18 7.32 15.21
N ALA A 512 21.24 8.60 14.91
CA ALA A 512 22.01 9.12 13.79
C ALA A 512 23.27 9.81 14.30
N ASP A 513 24.40 9.44 13.72
CA ASP A 513 25.67 10.11 13.97
C ASP A 513 25.62 11.54 13.42
N ASP A 514 26.13 12.50 14.17
CA ASP A 514 26.22 13.91 13.77
C ASP A 514 24.89 14.63 13.44
N SER A 515 23.76 14.17 13.96
CA SER A 515 22.44 14.81 13.77
C SER A 515 21.90 15.42 15.07
N ASP A 516 21.03 16.41 14.94
CA ASP A 516 20.24 16.97 16.04
C ASP A 516 19.04 16.08 16.42
N LEU A 517 18.92 14.88 15.81
CA LEU A 517 17.83 13.95 16.08
C LEU A 517 18.04 13.24 17.42
N GLU A 518 17.02 13.30 18.27
CA GLU A 518 17.04 12.61 19.56
C GLU A 518 16.98 11.09 19.35
N PRO A 519 17.91 10.30 19.92
CA PRO A 519 17.89 8.85 19.78
C PRO A 519 16.70 8.25 20.53
N ILE A 520 16.19 7.14 20.04
CA ILE A 520 15.10 6.40 20.66
C ILE A 520 15.44 4.92 20.81
N LEU A 521 14.80 4.27 21.77
CA LEU A 521 14.78 2.83 21.94
C LEU A 521 13.37 2.31 21.65
N ILE A 522 13.26 1.35 20.76
CA ILE A 522 12.00 0.68 20.40
C ILE A 522 12.06 -0.75 20.94
N LEU A 523 11.01 -1.15 21.67
CA LEU A 523 10.81 -2.53 22.11
C LEU A 523 9.47 -3.03 21.58
N ILE A 524 9.48 -4.24 21.05
CA ILE A 524 8.35 -4.90 20.41
C ILE A 524 8.14 -6.25 21.08
N ASN A 525 6.95 -6.49 21.62
CA ASN A 525 6.52 -7.81 22.05
C ASN A 525 5.71 -8.47 20.93
N THR A 526 6.17 -9.60 20.40
CA THR A 526 5.50 -10.33 19.32
C THR A 526 4.72 -11.55 19.83
N SER A 527 4.57 -11.70 21.16
CA SER A 527 3.87 -12.83 21.76
C SER A 527 2.45 -12.47 22.21
N GLU A 528 1.61 -13.49 22.39
CA GLU A 528 0.26 -13.38 22.95
C GLU A 528 0.24 -13.12 24.46
N GLU A 529 1.39 -13.15 25.13
CA GLU A 529 1.53 -12.98 26.56
C GLU A 529 2.25 -11.65 26.88
N SER A 530 1.96 -11.08 28.03
CA SER A 530 2.68 -9.91 28.54
C SER A 530 4.11 -10.30 28.95
N VAL A 531 5.10 -9.49 28.53
CA VAL A 531 6.53 -9.75 28.80
C VAL A 531 7.16 -8.57 29.55
N THR A 532 7.91 -8.89 30.62
CA THR A 532 8.68 -7.88 31.36
C THR A 532 10.16 -8.01 31.05
N VAL A 533 10.79 -6.93 30.67
CA VAL A 533 12.24 -6.81 30.42
C VAL A 533 12.88 -5.83 31.41
N THR A 534 14.17 -6.05 31.69
CA THR A 534 14.96 -5.12 32.52
C THR A 534 15.85 -4.28 31.62
N LEU A 535 15.61 -2.98 31.58
CA LEU A 535 16.43 -2.03 30.84
C LEU A 535 17.81 -1.88 31.52
N ASN A 536 18.82 -2.49 30.92
CA ASN A 536 20.20 -2.48 31.43
C ASN A 536 21.20 -2.23 30.28
N GLY A 537 22.47 -2.04 30.62
CA GLY A 537 23.49 -1.73 29.63
C GLY A 537 23.14 -0.45 28.87
N GLU A 538 23.17 -0.50 27.53
CA GLU A 538 22.85 0.61 26.64
C GLU A 538 21.40 1.08 26.80
N ALA A 539 20.45 0.17 27.06
CA ALA A 539 19.06 0.53 27.27
C ALA A 539 18.80 1.33 28.56
N SER A 540 19.74 1.37 29.51
CA SER A 540 19.56 2.05 30.79
C SER A 540 19.47 3.57 30.69
N GLU A 541 19.83 4.15 29.56
CA GLU A 541 19.76 5.59 29.28
C GLU A 541 18.33 6.03 28.90
N TYR A 542 17.51 5.09 28.40
CA TYR A 542 16.15 5.35 27.92
C TYR A 542 15.15 5.15 29.07
N THR A 543 14.82 6.24 29.74
CA THR A 543 14.06 6.22 31.01
C THR A 543 12.67 6.86 30.91
N GLU A 544 12.31 7.44 29.76
CA GLU A 544 11.01 8.05 29.53
C GLU A 544 10.20 7.23 28.51
N LEU A 545 8.99 6.80 28.89
CA LEU A 545 8.04 6.17 27.98
C LEU A 545 7.35 7.28 27.18
N SER A 546 7.74 7.45 25.92
CA SER A 546 7.34 8.59 25.09
C SER A 546 6.17 8.26 24.15
N ALA A 547 6.05 7.01 23.71
CA ALA A 547 4.94 6.56 22.89
C ALA A 547 4.69 5.06 23.04
N VAL A 548 3.45 4.62 22.75
CA VAL A 548 3.09 3.21 22.79
C VAL A 548 2.13 2.86 21.64
N LEU A 549 2.19 1.60 21.20
CA LEU A 549 1.16 0.99 20.40
C LEU A 549 0.67 -0.27 21.12
N THR A 550 -0.63 -0.33 21.42
CA THR A 550 -1.28 -1.47 22.09
C THR A 550 -2.46 -1.96 21.27
N VAL A 551 -2.59 -3.27 21.15
CA VAL A 551 -3.67 -3.89 20.36
C VAL A 551 -4.99 -4.00 21.14
N SER A 552 -4.94 -3.75 22.45
CA SER A 552 -6.06 -3.84 23.40
C SER A 552 -5.95 -2.76 24.48
N ALA A 553 -6.83 -2.81 25.48
CA ALA A 553 -6.82 -1.90 26.63
C ALA A 553 -5.68 -2.17 27.65
N GLU A 554 -4.84 -3.18 27.41
CA GLU A 554 -3.70 -3.44 28.29
C GLU A 554 -2.62 -2.39 28.10
N GLU A 555 -2.03 -1.92 29.19
CA GLU A 555 -1.08 -0.82 29.21
C GLU A 555 0.38 -1.30 29.21
N VAL A 556 1.23 -0.51 28.58
CA VAL A 556 2.69 -0.60 28.75
C VAL A 556 3.04 0.03 30.10
N VAL A 557 3.81 -0.68 30.94
CA VAL A 557 4.20 -0.18 32.26
C VAL A 557 5.70 -0.08 32.38
N LEU A 558 6.20 1.14 32.64
CA LEU A 558 7.59 1.39 32.99
C LEU A 558 7.71 1.73 34.49
N ASP A 559 8.30 0.80 35.29
CA ASP A 559 8.57 0.99 36.71
C ASP A 559 10.09 0.91 36.97
N GLY A 560 10.72 2.04 37.12
CA GLY A 560 12.18 2.16 37.20
C GLY A 560 12.85 1.61 35.94
N SER A 561 13.58 0.51 36.07
CA SER A 561 14.22 -0.18 34.93
C SER A 561 13.41 -1.39 34.42
N GLN A 562 12.22 -1.65 34.96
CA GLN A 562 11.37 -2.74 34.51
C GLN A 562 10.35 -2.19 33.53
N LEU A 563 10.39 -2.68 32.29
CA LEU A 563 9.39 -2.39 31.27
C LEU A 563 8.54 -3.64 31.03
N THR A 564 7.23 -3.52 31.24
CA THR A 564 6.26 -4.57 30.93
C THR A 564 5.49 -4.17 29.67
N LEU A 565 5.61 -4.98 28.65
CA LEU A 565 4.89 -4.87 27.37
C LEU A 565 3.71 -5.84 27.38
N PRO A 566 2.46 -5.41 27.13
CA PRO A 566 1.34 -6.30 26.94
C PRO A 566 1.51 -7.16 25.69
N SER A 567 0.58 -8.10 25.47
CA SER A 567 0.50 -8.88 24.23
C SER A 567 0.58 -7.96 23.00
N PHE A 568 1.48 -8.25 22.06
CA PHE A 568 1.69 -7.48 20.82
C PHE A 568 1.93 -5.97 21.03
N GLY A 569 2.38 -5.57 22.21
CA GLY A 569 2.65 -4.18 22.56
C GLY A 569 3.98 -3.68 22.03
N ILE A 570 4.02 -2.41 21.65
CA ILE A 570 5.24 -1.68 21.24
C ILE A 570 5.43 -0.49 22.17
N ALA A 571 6.67 -0.24 22.60
CA ALA A 571 7.05 0.92 23.37
C ALA A 571 8.17 1.71 22.67
N VAL A 572 8.06 3.02 22.68
CA VAL A 572 9.11 3.95 22.26
C VAL A 572 9.57 4.71 23.49
N LEU A 573 10.87 4.58 23.81
CA LEU A 573 11.48 5.26 24.94
C LEU A 573 12.52 6.27 24.45
N THR A 574 12.62 7.38 25.20
CA THR A 574 13.63 8.41 24.99
C THR A 574 14.56 8.49 26.20
N PRO A 575 15.79 9.03 26.05
CA PRO A 575 16.63 9.40 27.18
C PRO A 575 15.95 10.46 28.05
N SER A 576 16.21 10.47 29.36
CA SER A 576 15.75 11.58 30.20
C SER A 576 16.45 12.88 29.80
N LYS A 577 15.71 13.98 29.70
CA LYS A 577 16.21 15.32 29.38
C LYS A 577 17.03 15.90 30.52
#